data_8c10ada4905e3fe78bbefc61f8ef0c38
#
_entry.id   8c10ada4905e3fe78bbefc61f8ef0c38
#
_cell.length_a   1.000
_cell.length_b   1.000
_cell.length_c   1.000
_cell.angle_alpha   90.00
_cell.angle_beta   90.00
_cell.angle_gamma   90.00
#
_symmetry.space_group_name_H-M   'P 1'
#
loop_
_entity.id
_entity.type
_entity.pdbx_description
1 polymer ?
#
loop_
_entity_poly.entity_id
_entity_poly.type
_entity_poly.pdbx_seq_one_letter_code
_entity_poly.pdbx_strand_id
1 'polypeptide(L)'
;MLQGKQLILATKPFAKENRAKSWYYTISTLLILIASLIGTVYNFHWTLKLACSIFAGLVIVRLFVIYHDHQHKAILDKSPIATAIFTLFGFYVLAPSGIWSASHDYHHKNNCKLFSASIGSFPIYTKKKFEKCSKSERFHYLFIRHPLTILFGYIFAFMYGMCIKSMINRFSKNIDSLIALILHFSYQIAVFYFLEWQTWILLCAIPHFISGAMGSYLFYAQHNFPSVTFVGNEEWTYEGAALDSSSFMKLNPFMHWVTAYIGYHHIHHMNSRIPFYRLPEVWDAIPEMRSAKTTSLKPKDIIACFKLKVWDYEKQKMVGI
;
A
#
# COMPACT_ATOMS: atom_id res chain seq x y z
N MET A 1 27.09 -16.46 -4.64
CA MET A 1 25.85 -15.70 -4.34
C MET A 1 25.50 -14.83 -5.55
N LEU A 2 24.25 -14.87 -5.98
CA LEU A 2 23.75 -14.02 -7.07
C LEU A 2 23.73 -12.56 -6.64
N GLN A 3 24.13 -11.62 -7.50
CA GLN A 3 24.13 -10.19 -7.20
C GLN A 3 23.74 -9.37 -8.45
N GLY A 4 23.28 -8.16 -8.22
CA GLY A 4 22.95 -7.21 -9.27
C GLY A 4 21.99 -7.77 -10.31
N LYS A 5 22.33 -7.63 -11.57
CA LYS A 5 21.52 -8.09 -12.70
C LYS A 5 21.24 -9.60 -12.68
N GLN A 6 22.16 -10.42 -12.16
CA GLN A 6 21.97 -11.87 -12.10
C GLN A 6 20.87 -12.24 -11.13
N LEU A 7 20.79 -11.58 -9.96
CA LEU A 7 19.73 -11.78 -8.97
C LEU A 7 18.36 -11.38 -9.54
N ILE A 8 18.28 -10.23 -10.21
CA ILE A 8 17.04 -9.78 -10.88
C ILE A 8 16.62 -10.80 -11.95
N LEU A 9 17.56 -11.31 -12.76
CA LEU A 9 17.26 -12.29 -13.79
C LEU A 9 16.76 -13.63 -13.22
N ALA A 10 17.27 -14.05 -12.07
CA ALA A 10 16.82 -15.26 -11.38
C ALA A 10 15.33 -15.20 -10.98
N THR A 11 14.76 -14.01 -10.81
CA THR A 11 13.34 -13.84 -10.49
C THR A 11 12.40 -13.98 -11.70
N LYS A 12 12.91 -13.88 -12.94
CA LYS A 12 12.09 -13.89 -14.16
C LYS A 12 11.16 -15.10 -14.32
N PRO A 13 11.57 -16.35 -13.99
CA PRO A 13 10.69 -17.52 -14.12
C PRO A 13 9.41 -17.41 -13.26
N PHE A 14 9.48 -16.63 -12.15
CA PHE A 14 8.35 -16.43 -11.24
C PHE A 14 7.39 -15.33 -11.72
N ALA A 15 7.80 -14.49 -12.67
CA ALA A 15 6.93 -13.48 -13.28
C ALA A 15 5.89 -14.04 -14.27
N LYS A 16 5.89 -15.37 -14.49
CA LYS A 16 4.89 -16.03 -15.33
C LYS A 16 3.58 -16.19 -14.57
N GLU A 17 2.55 -15.51 -15.03
CA GLU A 17 1.19 -15.58 -14.48
C GLU A 17 0.57 -16.97 -14.68
N ASN A 18 -0.17 -17.45 -13.66
CA ASN A 18 -1.20 -18.49 -13.84
C ASN A 18 -2.57 -17.79 -13.84
N ARG A 19 -3.16 -17.61 -15.02
CA ARG A 19 -4.38 -16.81 -15.20
C ARG A 19 -5.59 -17.39 -14.46
N ALA A 20 -5.70 -18.71 -14.36
CA ALA A 20 -6.77 -19.36 -13.59
C ALA A 20 -6.64 -19.07 -12.10
N LYS A 21 -5.41 -19.14 -11.53
CA LYS A 21 -5.16 -18.73 -10.14
C LYS A 21 -5.46 -17.23 -9.92
N SER A 22 -5.08 -16.36 -10.85
CA SER A 22 -5.35 -14.93 -10.75
C SER A 22 -6.85 -14.64 -10.69
N TRP A 23 -7.65 -15.26 -11.55
CA TRP A 23 -9.11 -15.18 -11.50
C TRP A 23 -9.69 -15.79 -10.23
N TYR A 24 -9.22 -16.96 -9.81
CA TYR A 24 -9.66 -17.57 -8.57
C TYR A 24 -9.49 -16.64 -7.36
N TYR A 25 -8.29 -16.05 -7.20
CA TYR A 25 -8.03 -15.14 -6.09
C TYR A 25 -8.84 -13.84 -6.19
N THR A 26 -8.99 -13.29 -7.38
CA THR A 26 -9.78 -12.07 -7.59
C THR A 26 -11.25 -12.31 -7.26
N ILE A 27 -11.86 -13.34 -7.85
CA ILE A 27 -13.29 -13.63 -7.67
C ILE A 27 -13.58 -14.08 -6.24
N SER A 28 -12.79 -15.00 -5.67
CA SER A 28 -12.99 -15.44 -4.28
C SER A 28 -12.88 -14.28 -3.29
N THR A 29 -11.93 -13.36 -3.48
CA THR A 29 -11.79 -12.19 -2.62
C THR A 29 -12.97 -11.23 -2.78
N LEU A 30 -13.48 -11.01 -3.99
CA LEU A 30 -14.69 -10.23 -4.23
C LEU A 30 -15.92 -10.85 -3.58
N LEU A 31 -16.11 -12.16 -3.71
CA LEU A 31 -17.23 -12.87 -3.08
C LEU A 31 -17.17 -12.79 -1.55
N ILE A 32 -15.99 -12.94 -0.95
CA ILE A 32 -15.77 -12.79 0.48
C ILE A 32 -16.08 -11.35 0.92
N LEU A 33 -15.65 -10.34 0.15
CA LEU A 33 -15.95 -8.94 0.43
C LEU A 33 -17.47 -8.70 0.39
N ILE A 34 -18.13 -9.12 -0.67
CA ILE A 34 -19.60 -8.98 -0.83
C ILE A 34 -20.32 -9.67 0.32
N ALA A 35 -19.96 -10.91 0.65
CA ALA A 35 -20.57 -11.64 1.77
C ALA A 35 -20.36 -10.91 3.11
N SER A 36 -19.16 -10.36 3.34
CA SER A 36 -18.86 -9.57 4.54
C SER A 36 -19.70 -8.29 4.61
N LEU A 37 -19.84 -7.57 3.49
CA LEU A 37 -20.68 -6.38 3.41
C LEU A 37 -22.17 -6.70 3.58
N ILE A 38 -22.68 -7.78 2.99
CA ILE A 38 -24.05 -8.29 3.23
C ILE A 38 -24.25 -8.60 4.72
N GLY A 39 -23.26 -9.22 5.37
CA GLY A 39 -23.30 -9.51 6.80
C GLY A 39 -23.44 -8.26 7.70
N THR A 40 -23.07 -7.07 7.21
CA THR A 40 -23.28 -5.81 7.96
C THR A 40 -24.72 -5.33 7.93
N VAL A 41 -25.49 -5.67 6.90
CA VAL A 41 -26.89 -5.24 6.72
C VAL A 41 -27.91 -6.31 7.09
N TYR A 42 -27.54 -7.58 7.05
CA TYR A 42 -28.42 -8.69 7.39
C TYR A 42 -28.88 -8.62 8.85
N ASN A 43 -30.03 -9.21 9.16
CA ASN A 43 -30.61 -9.15 10.51
C ASN A 43 -29.87 -10.03 11.54
N PHE A 44 -28.58 -9.77 11.70
CA PHE A 44 -27.73 -10.39 12.73
C PHE A 44 -27.67 -9.55 14.00
N HIS A 45 -27.22 -10.15 15.09
CA HIS A 45 -26.82 -9.41 16.29
C HIS A 45 -25.70 -8.41 15.95
N TRP A 46 -25.71 -7.23 16.59
CA TRP A 46 -24.80 -6.13 16.27
C TRP A 46 -23.29 -6.51 16.33
N THR A 47 -22.91 -7.43 17.24
CA THR A 47 -21.53 -7.91 17.34
C THR A 47 -21.07 -8.65 16.09
N LEU A 48 -21.96 -9.46 15.48
CA LEU A 48 -21.65 -10.16 14.24
C LEU A 48 -21.59 -9.17 13.05
N LYS A 49 -22.50 -8.18 13.02
CA LYS A 49 -22.43 -7.09 12.03
C LYS A 49 -21.10 -6.34 12.13
N LEU A 50 -20.64 -6.00 13.36
CA LEU A 50 -19.37 -5.36 13.60
C LEU A 50 -18.18 -6.25 13.16
N ALA A 51 -18.22 -7.54 13.48
CA ALA A 51 -17.21 -8.49 13.02
C ALA A 51 -17.16 -8.56 11.48
N CYS A 52 -18.29 -8.62 10.81
CA CYS A 52 -18.37 -8.56 9.34
C CYS A 52 -17.80 -7.26 8.78
N SER A 53 -18.08 -6.13 9.42
CA SER A 53 -17.56 -4.81 9.04
C SER A 53 -16.04 -4.72 9.15
N ILE A 54 -15.48 -5.16 10.28
CA ILE A 54 -14.03 -5.22 10.50
C ILE A 54 -13.38 -6.14 9.46
N PHE A 55 -13.95 -7.31 9.25
CA PHE A 55 -13.44 -8.27 8.28
C PHE A 55 -13.52 -7.74 6.85
N ALA A 56 -14.60 -7.04 6.46
CA ALA A 56 -14.70 -6.37 5.17
C ALA A 56 -13.54 -5.37 4.96
N GLY A 57 -13.19 -4.58 5.98
CA GLY A 57 -12.03 -3.68 5.92
C GLY A 57 -10.71 -4.41 5.64
N LEU A 58 -10.49 -5.58 6.27
CA LEU A 58 -9.32 -6.42 6.01
C LEU A 58 -9.34 -7.03 4.60
N VAL A 59 -10.52 -7.44 4.12
CA VAL A 59 -10.66 -7.99 2.75
C VAL A 59 -10.48 -6.90 1.69
N ILE A 60 -10.84 -5.65 1.97
CA ILE A 60 -10.50 -4.51 1.10
C ILE A 60 -8.99 -4.36 0.97
N VAL A 61 -8.21 -4.52 2.05
CA VAL A 61 -6.73 -4.51 1.96
C VAL A 61 -6.23 -5.61 1.04
N ARG A 62 -6.77 -6.83 1.18
CA ARG A 62 -6.40 -7.95 0.29
C ARG A 62 -6.72 -7.64 -1.17
N LEU A 63 -7.92 -7.17 -1.45
CA LEU A 63 -8.33 -6.83 -2.81
C LEU A 63 -7.49 -5.67 -3.37
N PHE A 64 -7.06 -4.74 -2.51
CA PHE A 64 -6.16 -3.65 -2.89
C PHE A 64 -4.79 -4.16 -3.37
N VAL A 65 -4.22 -5.16 -2.72
CA VAL A 65 -2.94 -5.75 -3.18
C VAL A 65 -3.14 -6.54 -4.48
N ILE A 66 -4.27 -7.20 -4.68
CA ILE A 66 -4.61 -7.87 -5.95
C ILE A 66 -4.78 -6.81 -7.07
N TYR A 67 -5.48 -5.72 -6.79
CA TYR A 67 -5.60 -4.55 -7.68
C TYR A 67 -4.23 -3.95 -8.03
N HIS A 68 -3.37 -3.76 -7.05
CA HIS A 68 -2.01 -3.27 -7.19
C HIS A 68 -1.19 -4.14 -8.17
N ASP A 69 -1.25 -5.47 -8.06
CA ASP A 69 -0.59 -6.39 -8.97
C ASP A 69 -1.15 -6.32 -10.40
N HIS A 70 -2.46 -6.09 -10.56
CA HIS A 70 -3.04 -5.80 -11.86
C HIS A 70 -2.47 -4.52 -12.48
N GLN A 71 -2.27 -3.46 -11.68
CA GLN A 71 -1.67 -2.22 -12.17
C GLN A 71 -0.21 -2.43 -12.62
N HIS A 72 0.54 -3.32 -11.96
CA HIS A 72 1.86 -3.75 -12.41
C HIS A 72 1.83 -4.70 -13.61
N LYS A 73 0.66 -5.09 -14.10
CA LYS A 73 0.47 -6.09 -15.16
C LYS A 73 1.08 -7.44 -14.78
N ALA A 74 1.19 -7.74 -13.50
CA ALA A 74 1.64 -9.03 -12.97
C ALA A 74 0.54 -10.08 -13.09
N ILE A 75 -0.73 -9.67 -13.01
CA ILE A 75 -1.90 -10.53 -13.14
C ILE A 75 -2.94 -9.91 -14.09
N LEU A 76 -3.67 -10.76 -14.80
CA LEU A 76 -4.83 -10.43 -15.65
C LEU A 76 -4.55 -9.28 -16.64
N ASP A 77 -3.29 -9.14 -17.09
CA ASP A 77 -2.91 -8.14 -18.10
C ASP A 77 -3.76 -8.34 -19.37
N LYS A 78 -4.14 -7.23 -20.01
CA LYS A 78 -4.98 -7.19 -21.22
C LYS A 78 -6.36 -7.86 -21.06
N SER A 79 -6.89 -7.97 -19.85
CA SER A 79 -8.26 -8.42 -19.61
C SER A 79 -9.21 -7.22 -19.45
N PRO A 80 -10.13 -6.94 -20.40
CA PRO A 80 -11.08 -5.85 -20.25
C PRO A 80 -11.98 -6.00 -19.02
N ILE A 81 -12.38 -7.23 -18.71
CA ILE A 81 -13.22 -7.54 -17.53
C ILE A 81 -12.45 -7.21 -16.25
N ALA A 82 -11.19 -7.67 -16.11
CA ALA A 82 -10.38 -7.35 -14.94
C ALA A 82 -10.13 -5.84 -14.82
N THR A 83 -9.85 -5.17 -15.94
CA THR A 83 -9.67 -3.71 -15.96
C THR A 83 -10.94 -2.99 -15.49
N ALA A 84 -12.13 -3.39 -15.93
CA ALA A 84 -13.39 -2.80 -15.47
C ALA A 84 -13.61 -3.02 -13.96
N ILE A 85 -13.42 -4.26 -13.47
CA ILE A 85 -13.55 -4.60 -12.04
C ILE A 85 -12.60 -3.75 -11.21
N PHE A 86 -11.32 -3.68 -11.58
CA PHE A 86 -10.32 -2.97 -10.81
C PHE A 86 -10.41 -1.45 -10.95
N THR A 87 -10.93 -0.92 -12.05
CA THR A 87 -11.25 0.51 -12.17
C THR A 87 -12.36 0.90 -11.18
N LEU A 88 -13.44 0.13 -11.12
CA LEU A 88 -14.53 0.36 -10.16
C LEU A 88 -14.04 0.20 -8.71
N PHE A 89 -13.22 -0.81 -8.45
CA PHE A 89 -12.62 -0.98 -7.14
C PHE A 89 -11.70 0.19 -6.77
N GLY A 90 -10.88 0.70 -7.72
CA GLY A 90 -10.04 1.88 -7.51
C GLY A 90 -10.85 3.13 -7.13
N PHE A 91 -12.03 3.33 -7.75
CA PHE A 91 -12.96 4.41 -7.37
C PHE A 91 -13.56 4.17 -5.97
N TYR A 92 -13.93 2.94 -5.66
CA TYR A 92 -14.48 2.57 -4.36
C TYR A 92 -13.50 2.86 -3.21
N VAL A 93 -12.19 2.64 -3.40
CA VAL A 93 -11.17 2.84 -2.35
C VAL A 93 -10.41 4.18 -2.49
N LEU A 94 -10.85 5.09 -3.34
CA LEU A 94 -10.21 6.38 -3.61
C LEU A 94 -8.73 6.27 -4.07
N ALA A 95 -8.46 5.25 -4.87
CA ALA A 95 -7.17 5.02 -5.52
C ALA A 95 -7.37 4.80 -7.04
N PRO A 96 -7.83 5.82 -7.79
CA PRO A 96 -8.09 5.67 -9.22
C PRO A 96 -6.82 5.30 -10.00
N SER A 97 -6.97 4.42 -10.99
CA SER A 97 -5.86 3.73 -11.68
C SER A 97 -4.85 4.69 -12.32
N GLY A 98 -5.28 5.83 -12.84
CA GLY A 98 -4.40 6.77 -13.53
C GLY A 98 -3.34 7.35 -12.61
N ILE A 99 -3.76 8.00 -11.52
CA ILE A 99 -2.84 8.59 -10.55
C ILE A 99 -2.08 7.53 -9.75
N TRP A 100 -2.77 6.43 -9.38
CA TRP A 100 -2.15 5.34 -8.66
C TRP A 100 -0.97 4.75 -9.42
N SER A 101 -1.19 4.29 -10.68
CA SER A 101 -0.12 3.69 -11.50
C SER A 101 1.04 4.65 -11.72
N ALA A 102 0.76 5.91 -12.09
CA ALA A 102 1.82 6.88 -12.35
C ALA A 102 2.69 7.15 -11.11
N SER A 103 2.06 7.29 -9.94
CA SER A 103 2.76 7.53 -8.68
C SER A 103 3.53 6.30 -8.20
N HIS A 104 2.94 5.13 -8.34
CA HIS A 104 3.52 3.88 -7.87
C HIS A 104 4.68 3.39 -8.77
N ASP A 105 4.57 3.57 -10.08
CA ASP A 105 5.68 3.34 -11.00
C ASP A 105 6.88 4.26 -10.71
N TYR A 106 6.60 5.52 -10.36
CA TYR A 106 7.65 6.44 -9.93
C TYR A 106 8.30 5.97 -8.62
N HIS A 107 7.49 5.49 -7.67
CA HIS A 107 7.97 4.91 -6.41
C HIS A 107 8.93 3.75 -6.66
N HIS A 108 8.59 2.76 -7.49
CA HIS A 108 9.46 1.64 -7.83
C HIS A 108 10.81 2.06 -8.44
N LYS A 109 10.78 3.10 -9.28
CA LYS A 109 11.99 3.61 -9.95
C LYS A 109 12.89 4.47 -9.05
N ASN A 110 12.33 5.01 -7.96
CA ASN A 110 13.02 5.95 -7.10
C ASN A 110 12.96 5.58 -5.61
N ASN A 111 12.57 4.35 -5.31
CA ASN A 111 12.51 3.86 -3.94
C ASN A 111 13.86 4.10 -3.25
N CYS A 112 13.79 4.64 -2.02
CA CYS A 112 14.96 4.86 -1.15
C CYS A 112 16.01 5.87 -1.62
N LYS A 113 15.75 6.59 -2.69
CA LYS A 113 16.53 7.77 -3.01
C LYS A 113 16.17 8.90 -2.05
N LEU A 114 17.19 9.49 -1.44
CA LEU A 114 17.01 10.70 -0.65
C LEU A 114 16.40 11.80 -1.53
N PHE A 115 15.47 12.57 -0.94
CA PHE A 115 14.74 13.67 -1.58
C PHE A 115 13.73 13.26 -2.66
N SER A 116 13.57 11.97 -2.94
CA SER A 116 12.49 11.47 -3.79
C SER A 116 11.16 11.46 -3.03
N ALA A 117 10.09 11.87 -3.68
CA ALA A 117 8.74 11.84 -3.12
C ALA A 117 7.70 11.50 -4.19
N SER A 118 6.78 10.61 -3.85
CA SER A 118 5.60 10.31 -4.67
C SER A 118 4.40 10.06 -3.76
N ILE A 119 3.20 9.96 -4.32
CA ILE A 119 2.04 9.48 -3.58
C ILE A 119 2.30 7.99 -3.25
N GLY A 120 2.13 7.60 -1.97
CA GLY A 120 2.46 6.25 -1.51
C GLY A 120 3.92 6.06 -1.09
N SER A 121 4.80 7.09 -1.27
CA SER A 121 6.14 7.08 -0.74
C SER A 121 6.39 8.34 0.08
N PHE A 122 6.78 8.15 1.33
CA PHE A 122 7.02 9.25 2.25
C PHE A 122 8.40 9.87 1.97
N PRO A 123 8.51 11.16 1.64
CA PRO A 123 9.81 11.80 1.39
C PRO A 123 10.69 11.70 2.64
N ILE A 124 11.97 11.38 2.46
CA ILE A 124 12.93 11.34 3.56
C ILE A 124 13.85 12.56 3.47
N TYR A 125 13.87 13.33 4.54
CA TYR A 125 14.82 14.42 4.72
C TYR A 125 16.04 13.93 5.47
N THR A 126 17.22 14.45 5.10
CA THR A 126 18.38 14.32 5.97
C THR A 126 18.22 15.20 7.18
N LYS A 127 18.87 14.85 8.31
CA LYS A 127 18.89 15.66 9.52
C LYS A 127 19.30 17.11 9.21
N LYS A 128 20.37 17.29 8.45
CA LYS A 128 20.87 18.61 8.01
C LYS A 128 19.85 19.40 7.18
N LYS A 129 19.09 18.74 6.29
CA LYS A 129 18.00 19.38 5.54
C LYS A 129 16.87 19.79 6.47
N PHE A 130 16.46 18.90 7.37
CA PHE A 130 15.38 19.18 8.32
C PHE A 130 15.69 20.37 9.23
N GLU A 131 16.94 20.49 9.70
CA GLU A 131 17.40 21.62 10.51
C GLU A 131 17.38 22.95 9.76
N LYS A 132 17.45 22.95 8.43
CA LYS A 132 17.37 24.13 7.57
C LYS A 132 15.93 24.49 7.17
N CYS A 133 14.97 23.60 7.38
CA CYS A 133 13.57 23.84 7.04
C CYS A 133 12.94 24.91 7.92
N SER A 134 12.03 25.69 7.35
CA SER A 134 11.13 26.59 8.07
C SER A 134 10.23 25.83 9.05
N LYS A 135 9.60 26.54 10.00
CA LYS A 135 8.64 25.92 10.93
C LYS A 135 7.47 25.25 10.20
N SER A 136 6.97 25.87 9.14
CA SER A 136 5.87 25.31 8.32
C SER A 136 6.28 24.03 7.59
N GLU A 137 7.46 23.99 6.98
CA GLU A 137 7.97 22.80 6.30
C GLU A 137 8.21 21.66 7.28
N ARG A 138 8.79 21.93 8.46
CA ARG A 138 8.95 20.93 9.53
C ARG A 138 7.61 20.39 9.99
N PHE A 139 6.63 21.28 10.24
CA PHE A 139 5.28 20.88 10.62
C PHE A 139 4.67 19.95 9.57
N HIS A 140 4.69 20.33 8.29
CA HIS A 140 4.14 19.51 7.21
C HIS A 140 4.85 18.17 7.11
N TYR A 141 6.18 18.14 7.18
CA TYR A 141 6.96 16.90 7.15
C TYR A 141 6.62 15.95 8.30
N LEU A 142 6.49 16.48 9.52
CA LEU A 142 6.13 15.69 10.70
C LEU A 142 4.66 15.28 10.68
N PHE A 143 3.76 16.14 10.18
CA PHE A 143 2.34 15.86 10.07
C PHE A 143 2.06 14.64 9.18
N ILE A 144 2.66 14.56 7.99
CA ILE A 144 2.46 13.40 7.10
C ILE A 144 3.02 12.09 7.68
N ARG A 145 3.89 12.15 8.69
CA ARG A 145 4.51 11.02 9.39
C ARG A 145 3.92 10.80 10.78
N HIS A 146 2.92 11.56 11.14
CA HIS A 146 2.30 11.44 12.45
C HIS A 146 1.44 10.18 12.53
N PRO A 147 1.47 9.41 13.64
CA PRO A 147 0.66 8.20 13.77
C PRO A 147 -0.82 8.41 13.47
N LEU A 148 -1.42 9.52 13.93
CA LEU A 148 -2.82 9.83 13.64
C LEU A 148 -3.07 10.11 12.15
N THR A 149 -2.16 10.79 11.46
CA THR A 149 -2.30 11.02 10.01
C THR A 149 -2.30 9.69 9.25
N ILE A 150 -1.47 8.74 9.67
CA ILE A 150 -1.41 7.39 9.07
C ILE A 150 -2.63 6.57 9.48
N LEU A 151 -3.07 6.63 10.74
CA LEU A 151 -4.29 5.98 11.21
C LEU A 151 -5.54 6.46 10.45
N PHE A 152 -5.64 7.76 10.19
CA PHE A 152 -6.69 8.36 9.35
C PHE A 152 -6.29 8.43 7.87
N GLY A 153 -5.55 7.42 7.39
CA GLY A 153 -5.04 7.33 6.03
C GLY A 153 -6.12 7.37 4.96
N TYR A 154 -7.32 6.88 5.25
CA TYR A 154 -8.48 7.05 4.37
C TYR A 154 -8.69 8.52 3.99
N ILE A 155 -8.62 9.44 4.98
CA ILE A 155 -8.81 10.89 4.76
C ILE A 155 -7.54 11.52 4.17
N PHE A 156 -6.37 11.29 4.79
CA PHE A 156 -5.17 12.06 4.47
C PHE A 156 -4.40 11.49 3.28
N ALA A 157 -4.29 10.17 3.16
CA ALA A 157 -3.54 9.55 2.08
C ALA A 157 -4.41 9.36 0.82
N PHE A 158 -5.56 8.70 0.95
CA PHE A 158 -6.38 8.34 -0.20
C PHE A 158 -7.28 9.49 -0.66
N MET A 159 -8.15 10.00 0.20
CA MET A 159 -9.06 11.08 -0.22
C MET A 159 -8.30 12.36 -0.57
N TYR A 160 -7.51 12.89 0.36
CA TYR A 160 -6.80 14.15 0.13
C TYR A 160 -5.59 13.95 -0.79
N GLY A 161 -4.64 13.08 -0.43
CA GLY A 161 -3.37 12.92 -1.15
C GLY A 161 -3.55 12.37 -2.55
N MET A 162 -4.30 11.28 -2.69
CA MET A 162 -4.49 10.59 -3.95
C MET A 162 -5.49 11.30 -4.87
N CYS A 163 -6.66 11.73 -4.36
CA CYS A 163 -7.71 12.29 -5.19
C CYS A 163 -7.68 13.83 -5.23
N ILE A 164 -7.86 14.53 -4.10
CA ILE A 164 -8.03 15.98 -4.08
C ILE A 164 -6.76 16.71 -4.54
N LYS A 165 -5.63 16.41 -3.93
CA LYS A 165 -4.35 17.07 -4.25
C LYS A 165 -3.90 16.81 -5.68
N SER A 166 -4.07 15.59 -6.17
CA SER A 166 -3.71 15.25 -7.56
C SER A 166 -4.60 15.98 -8.58
N MET A 167 -5.89 16.07 -8.28
CA MET A 167 -6.84 16.80 -9.10
C MET A 167 -6.51 18.31 -9.13
N ILE A 168 -6.22 18.93 -7.99
CA ILE A 168 -5.82 20.34 -7.92
C ILE A 168 -4.54 20.59 -8.71
N ASN A 169 -3.55 19.70 -8.59
CA ASN A 169 -2.25 19.89 -9.25
C ASN A 169 -2.31 19.71 -10.78
N ARG A 170 -3.11 18.78 -11.29
CA ARG A 170 -3.21 18.48 -12.73
C ARG A 170 -4.60 17.95 -13.09
N PHE A 171 -5.60 18.80 -13.07
CA PHE A 171 -7.01 18.43 -13.29
C PHE A 171 -7.22 17.60 -14.57
N SER A 172 -6.71 18.08 -15.72
CA SER A 172 -6.92 17.42 -17.01
C SER A 172 -6.34 16.01 -17.12
N LYS A 173 -5.35 15.67 -16.28
CA LYS A 173 -4.74 14.33 -16.26
C LYS A 173 -5.33 13.41 -15.19
N ASN A 174 -6.05 13.97 -14.22
CA ASN A 174 -6.56 13.26 -13.05
C ASN A 174 -8.08 13.43 -12.90
N ILE A 175 -8.81 13.45 -14.02
CA ILE A 175 -10.27 13.54 -14.01
C ILE A 175 -10.91 12.29 -13.40
N ASP A 176 -10.23 11.15 -13.46
CA ASP A 176 -10.60 9.91 -12.77
C ASP A 176 -10.66 10.08 -11.25
N SER A 177 -9.84 10.97 -10.67
CA SER A 177 -9.90 11.31 -9.25
C SER A 177 -11.20 12.04 -8.88
N LEU A 178 -11.71 12.92 -9.76
CA LEU A 178 -13.01 13.56 -9.58
C LEU A 178 -14.14 12.53 -9.67
N ILE A 179 -14.09 11.66 -10.67
CA ILE A 179 -15.07 10.58 -10.84
C ILE A 179 -15.08 9.67 -9.59
N ALA A 180 -13.89 9.30 -9.09
CA ALA A 180 -13.76 8.51 -7.88
C ALA A 180 -14.42 9.19 -6.67
N LEU A 181 -14.16 10.49 -6.45
CA LEU A 181 -14.77 11.25 -5.35
C LEU A 181 -16.31 11.29 -5.49
N ILE A 182 -16.82 11.60 -6.68
CA ILE A 182 -18.27 11.67 -6.92
C ILE A 182 -18.92 10.31 -6.66
N LEU A 183 -18.43 9.23 -7.25
CA LEU A 183 -19.01 7.90 -7.09
C LEU A 183 -18.91 7.41 -5.64
N HIS A 184 -17.77 7.62 -5.01
CA HIS A 184 -17.54 7.20 -3.63
C HIS A 184 -18.48 7.90 -2.65
N PHE A 185 -18.61 9.22 -2.73
CA PHE A 185 -19.49 9.96 -1.83
C PHE A 185 -20.95 9.80 -2.18
N SER A 186 -21.32 9.66 -3.47
CA SER A 186 -22.70 9.33 -3.86
C SER A 186 -23.14 8.00 -3.27
N TYR A 187 -22.27 6.98 -3.32
CA TYR A 187 -22.52 5.69 -2.68
C TYR A 187 -22.74 5.83 -1.17
N GLN A 188 -21.84 6.55 -0.48
CA GLN A 188 -21.94 6.74 0.97
C GLN A 188 -23.19 7.53 1.39
N ILE A 189 -23.54 8.58 0.64
CA ILE A 189 -24.76 9.37 0.86
C ILE A 189 -25.99 8.50 0.63
N ALA A 190 -26.03 7.69 -0.42
CA ALA A 190 -27.13 6.77 -0.68
C ALA A 190 -27.30 5.76 0.48
N VAL A 191 -26.20 5.15 0.94
CA VAL A 191 -26.26 4.24 2.10
C VAL A 191 -26.78 4.95 3.35
N PHE A 192 -26.26 6.15 3.64
CA PHE A 192 -26.69 6.93 4.80
C PHE A 192 -28.19 7.29 4.74
N TYR A 193 -28.68 7.70 3.58
CA TYR A 193 -30.05 8.14 3.40
C TYR A 193 -31.07 7.00 3.36
N PHE A 194 -30.74 5.88 2.66
CA PHE A 194 -31.68 4.77 2.46
C PHE A 194 -31.58 3.66 3.50
N LEU A 195 -30.42 3.51 4.18
CA LEU A 195 -30.15 2.40 5.10
C LEU A 195 -29.82 2.84 6.53
N GLU A 196 -30.03 4.09 6.86
CA GLU A 196 -29.78 4.72 8.16
C GLU A 196 -28.26 4.84 8.53
N TRP A 197 -27.95 5.73 9.48
CA TRP A 197 -26.58 6.06 9.88
C TRP A 197 -25.81 4.88 10.52
N GLN A 198 -26.50 3.99 11.26
CA GLN A 198 -25.88 2.81 11.87
C GLN A 198 -25.34 1.86 10.80
N THR A 199 -26.13 1.63 9.75
CA THR A 199 -25.73 0.82 8.61
C THR A 199 -24.58 1.51 7.84
N TRP A 200 -24.63 2.83 7.68
CA TRP A 200 -23.54 3.57 7.07
C TRP A 200 -22.20 3.40 7.85
N ILE A 201 -22.24 3.44 9.19
CA ILE A 201 -21.04 3.17 10.00
C ILE A 201 -20.46 1.78 9.70
N LEU A 202 -21.32 0.76 9.71
CA LEU A 202 -20.87 -0.63 9.55
C LEU A 202 -20.52 -1.00 8.11
N LEU A 203 -21.22 -0.45 7.13
CA LEU A 203 -21.02 -0.78 5.72
C LEU A 203 -19.94 0.09 5.05
N CYS A 204 -19.77 1.33 5.50
CA CYS A 204 -18.89 2.30 4.88
C CYS A 204 -17.76 2.76 5.80
N ALA A 205 -18.07 3.41 6.93
CA ALA A 205 -17.08 4.11 7.73
C ALA A 205 -16.02 3.18 8.29
N ILE A 206 -16.39 2.09 8.96
CA ILE A 206 -15.45 1.14 9.58
C ILE A 206 -14.59 0.42 8.53
N PRO A 207 -15.15 -0.17 7.45
CA PRO A 207 -14.32 -0.84 6.44
C PRO A 207 -13.29 0.09 5.77
N HIS A 208 -13.69 1.32 5.41
CA HIS A 208 -12.76 2.28 4.80
C HIS A 208 -11.74 2.82 5.81
N PHE A 209 -12.12 3.02 7.07
CA PHE A 209 -11.17 3.40 8.11
C PHE A 209 -10.10 2.33 8.30
N ILE A 210 -10.48 1.06 8.46
CA ILE A 210 -9.56 -0.06 8.66
C ILE A 210 -8.64 -0.24 7.45
N SER A 211 -9.22 -0.28 6.25
CA SER A 211 -8.42 -0.46 5.03
C SER A 211 -7.50 0.74 4.76
N GLY A 212 -7.97 1.96 4.99
CA GLY A 212 -7.16 3.17 4.84
C GLY A 212 -6.02 3.26 5.87
N ALA A 213 -6.29 2.94 7.13
CA ALA A 213 -5.28 2.89 8.19
C ALA A 213 -4.20 1.84 7.89
N MET A 214 -4.64 0.64 7.55
CA MET A 214 -3.72 -0.47 7.28
C MET A 214 -2.92 -0.23 6.00
N GLY A 215 -3.56 0.21 4.91
CA GLY A 215 -2.89 0.55 3.66
C GLY A 215 -1.83 1.62 3.85
N SER A 216 -2.18 2.73 4.51
CA SER A 216 -1.23 3.82 4.80
C SER A 216 -0.08 3.37 5.68
N TYR A 217 -0.34 2.53 6.68
CA TYR A 217 0.73 1.99 7.54
C TYR A 217 1.66 1.04 6.77
N LEU A 218 1.12 0.17 5.92
CA LEU A 218 1.95 -0.72 5.08
C LEU A 218 2.88 0.09 4.18
N PHE A 219 2.37 1.11 3.46
CA PHE A 219 3.21 2.02 2.66
C PHE A 219 4.29 2.71 3.50
N TYR A 220 3.96 3.13 4.73
CA TYR A 220 4.91 3.79 5.61
C TYR A 220 5.97 2.82 6.11
N ALA A 221 5.57 1.71 6.75
CA ALA A 221 6.46 0.83 7.48
C ALA A 221 7.34 -0.06 6.59
N GLN A 222 6.90 -0.35 5.36
CA GLN A 222 7.68 -1.16 4.43
C GLN A 222 8.93 -0.44 3.89
N HIS A 223 8.99 0.91 4.04
CA HIS A 223 10.12 1.74 3.64
C HIS A 223 10.64 2.65 4.75
N ASN A 224 10.11 2.57 5.96
CA ASN A 224 10.52 3.36 7.12
C ASN A 224 10.59 2.48 8.38
N PHE A 225 11.66 1.73 8.51
CA PHE A 225 11.90 0.78 9.59
C PHE A 225 13.35 0.90 10.12
N PRO A 226 13.69 0.41 11.32
CA PRO A 226 14.96 0.72 12.00
C PRO A 226 16.24 0.43 11.22
N SER A 227 16.25 -0.57 10.36
CA SER A 227 17.43 -0.98 9.58
C SER A 227 17.41 -0.51 8.13
N VAL A 228 16.43 0.31 7.72
CA VAL A 228 16.33 0.82 6.36
C VAL A 228 17.55 1.65 5.97
N THR A 229 17.99 1.54 4.72
CA THR A 229 19.09 2.34 4.15
C THR A 229 18.55 3.30 3.11
N PHE A 230 19.02 4.55 3.13
CA PHE A 230 18.76 5.57 2.11
C PHE A 230 20.06 6.01 1.49
N VAL A 231 20.06 6.20 0.18
CA VAL A 231 21.26 6.55 -0.59
C VAL A 231 21.03 7.75 -1.50
N GLY A 232 22.10 8.37 -1.94
CA GLY A 232 22.10 9.38 -3.00
C GLY A 232 21.83 8.77 -4.38
N ASN A 233 21.66 9.63 -5.39
CA ASN A 233 21.40 9.15 -6.76
C ASN A 233 22.56 8.32 -7.35
N GLU A 234 23.80 8.65 -7.01
CA GLU A 234 25.01 8.00 -7.54
C GLU A 234 25.21 6.58 -6.98
N GLU A 235 24.84 6.38 -5.72
CA GLU A 235 24.99 5.11 -5.01
C GLU A 235 23.78 4.17 -5.19
N TRP A 236 22.73 4.67 -5.83
CA TRP A 236 21.49 3.95 -5.94
C TRP A 236 21.59 2.77 -6.91
N THR A 237 21.20 1.60 -6.45
CA THR A 237 21.01 0.40 -7.28
C THR A 237 19.62 -0.16 -7.10
N TYR A 238 19.09 -0.78 -8.13
CA TYR A 238 17.76 -1.38 -8.07
C TYR A 238 17.69 -2.53 -7.04
N GLU A 239 18.73 -3.36 -7.00
CA GLU A 239 18.86 -4.45 -6.03
C GLU A 239 18.98 -3.92 -4.60
N GLY A 240 19.87 -2.93 -4.35
CA GLY A 240 20.02 -2.33 -3.02
C GLY A 240 18.71 -1.69 -2.54
N ALA A 241 17.98 -0.99 -3.41
CA ALA A 241 16.68 -0.44 -3.08
C ALA A 241 15.67 -1.54 -2.72
N ALA A 242 15.73 -2.69 -3.36
CA ALA A 242 14.85 -3.82 -3.03
C ALA A 242 15.24 -4.49 -1.70
N LEU A 243 16.51 -4.83 -1.48
CA LEU A 243 16.94 -5.64 -0.32
C LEU A 243 17.17 -4.83 0.95
N ASP A 244 17.73 -3.61 0.81
CA ASP A 244 18.15 -2.79 1.96
C ASP A 244 17.11 -1.76 2.38
N SER A 245 16.18 -1.46 1.49
CA SER A 245 15.27 -0.33 1.69
C SER A 245 13.79 -0.69 1.47
N SER A 246 13.51 -1.95 1.16
CA SER A 246 12.18 -2.53 1.22
C SER A 246 12.20 -3.72 2.18
N SER A 247 11.24 -3.79 3.08
CA SER A 247 11.30 -4.79 4.15
C SER A 247 10.69 -6.14 3.74
N PHE A 248 11.16 -7.22 4.37
CA PHE A 248 10.33 -8.38 4.62
C PHE A 248 9.52 -8.14 5.89
N MET A 249 8.21 -7.97 5.77
CA MET A 249 7.33 -7.83 6.93
C MET A 249 6.92 -9.22 7.43
N LYS A 250 7.42 -9.58 8.64
CA LYS A 250 7.09 -10.87 9.27
C LYS A 250 5.65 -10.86 9.76
N LEU A 251 4.80 -11.65 9.11
CA LEU A 251 3.37 -11.76 9.38
C LEU A 251 3.01 -13.20 9.73
N ASN A 252 1.92 -13.38 10.49
CA ASN A 252 1.31 -14.70 10.67
C ASN A 252 0.53 -15.12 9.39
N PRO A 253 0.14 -16.39 9.23
CA PRO A 253 -0.54 -16.87 8.03
C PRO A 253 -1.82 -16.10 7.69
N PHE A 254 -2.62 -15.71 8.69
CA PHE A 254 -3.83 -14.93 8.49
C PHE A 254 -3.50 -13.54 7.91
N MET A 255 -2.51 -12.85 8.47
CA MET A 255 -2.10 -11.53 7.98
C MET A 255 -1.40 -11.61 6.62
N HIS A 256 -0.68 -12.69 6.30
CA HIS A 256 -0.20 -12.94 4.95
C HIS A 256 -1.36 -13.10 3.96
N TRP A 257 -2.42 -13.80 4.37
CA TRP A 257 -3.63 -13.90 3.55
C TRP A 257 -4.32 -12.53 3.37
N VAL A 258 -4.55 -11.77 4.45
CA VAL A 258 -5.14 -10.42 4.41
C VAL A 258 -4.34 -9.48 3.50
N THR A 259 -3.04 -9.51 3.57
CA THR A 259 -2.15 -8.63 2.79
C THR A 259 -1.76 -9.20 1.44
N ALA A 260 -2.37 -10.31 0.99
CA ALA A 260 -2.03 -11.00 -0.25
C ALA A 260 -0.50 -11.10 -0.44
N TYR A 261 0.21 -11.53 0.60
CA TYR A 261 1.66 -11.73 0.63
C TYR A 261 2.52 -10.47 0.38
N ILE A 262 1.97 -9.25 0.36
CA ILE A 262 2.79 -8.03 0.16
C ILE A 262 3.83 -7.82 1.28
N GLY A 263 3.77 -8.61 2.35
CA GLY A 263 4.86 -8.68 3.34
C GLY A 263 6.22 -9.06 2.74
N TYR A 264 6.25 -9.76 1.60
CA TYR A 264 7.45 -10.00 0.79
C TYR A 264 7.79 -8.80 -0.10
N HIS A 265 7.72 -7.60 0.44
CA HIS A 265 7.78 -6.35 -0.30
C HIS A 265 9.11 -6.12 -1.04
N HIS A 266 10.21 -6.57 -0.46
CA HIS A 266 11.52 -6.56 -1.10
C HIS A 266 11.57 -7.41 -2.39
N ILE A 267 10.88 -8.57 -2.44
CA ILE A 267 10.77 -9.40 -3.65
C ILE A 267 9.88 -8.68 -4.67
N HIS A 268 8.79 -8.07 -4.24
CA HIS A 268 7.95 -7.25 -5.09
C HIS A 268 8.73 -6.07 -5.70
N HIS A 269 9.56 -5.38 -4.91
CA HIS A 269 10.46 -4.34 -5.43
C HIS A 269 11.58 -4.88 -6.32
N MET A 270 12.04 -6.12 -6.11
CA MET A 270 13.02 -6.75 -6.99
C MET A 270 12.44 -7.07 -8.37
N ASN A 271 11.16 -7.44 -8.43
CA ASN A 271 10.46 -7.69 -9.69
C ASN A 271 8.93 -7.60 -9.48
N SER A 272 8.37 -6.42 -9.74
CA SER A 272 6.94 -6.14 -9.58
C SER A 272 6.02 -6.89 -10.55
N ARG A 273 6.58 -7.65 -11.51
CA ARG A 273 5.82 -8.53 -12.41
C ARG A 273 5.54 -9.91 -11.83
N ILE A 274 6.07 -10.22 -10.64
CA ILE A 274 5.79 -11.49 -9.97
C ILE A 274 4.40 -11.39 -9.34
N PRO A 275 3.45 -12.29 -9.70
CA PRO A 275 2.16 -12.33 -9.04
C PRO A 275 2.29 -12.55 -7.54
N PHE A 276 1.50 -11.84 -6.74
CA PHE A 276 1.55 -11.88 -5.27
C PHE A 276 1.57 -13.30 -4.70
N TYR A 277 0.81 -14.21 -5.28
CA TYR A 277 0.73 -15.62 -4.84
C TYR A 277 1.98 -16.44 -5.15
N ARG A 278 2.96 -15.88 -5.88
CA ARG A 278 4.26 -16.48 -6.17
C ARG A 278 5.41 -15.87 -5.39
N LEU A 279 5.18 -14.79 -4.63
CA LEU A 279 6.22 -14.17 -3.80
C LEU A 279 6.83 -15.15 -2.78
N PRO A 280 6.05 -16.03 -2.10
CA PRO A 280 6.62 -17.08 -1.24
C PRO A 280 7.49 -18.09 -2.02
N GLU A 281 7.12 -18.44 -3.27
CA GLU A 281 7.92 -19.35 -4.10
C GLU A 281 9.32 -18.78 -4.38
N VAL A 282 9.42 -17.47 -4.59
CA VAL A 282 10.73 -16.79 -4.80
C VAL A 282 11.56 -16.80 -3.53
N TRP A 283 10.94 -16.53 -2.37
CA TRP A 283 11.61 -16.61 -1.07
C TRP A 283 12.21 -17.97 -0.77
N ASP A 284 11.50 -19.03 -1.16
CA ASP A 284 11.97 -20.40 -0.94
C ASP A 284 13.07 -20.79 -1.94
N ALA A 285 12.94 -20.37 -3.21
CA ALA A 285 13.82 -20.78 -4.30
C ALA A 285 15.13 -19.97 -4.40
N ILE A 286 15.16 -18.71 -3.92
CA ILE A 286 16.31 -17.82 -4.06
C ILE A 286 16.79 -17.41 -2.66
N PRO A 287 17.81 -18.10 -2.10
CA PRO A 287 18.30 -17.85 -0.75
C PRO A 287 18.75 -16.40 -0.50
N GLU A 288 19.24 -15.71 -1.52
CA GLU A 288 19.69 -14.34 -1.45
C GLU A 288 18.56 -13.36 -1.04
N MET A 289 17.31 -13.68 -1.34
CA MET A 289 16.15 -12.89 -0.90
C MET A 289 16.00 -12.88 0.63
N ARG A 290 16.57 -13.85 1.33
CA ARG A 290 16.53 -13.94 2.80
C ARG A 290 17.45 -12.94 3.50
N SER A 291 18.31 -12.24 2.76
CA SER A 291 19.15 -11.16 3.28
C SER A 291 18.37 -9.86 3.52
N ALA A 292 17.15 -9.74 3.01
CA ALA A 292 16.33 -8.55 3.17
C ALA A 292 16.09 -8.21 4.64
N LYS A 293 16.10 -6.93 4.93
CA LYS A 293 15.83 -6.39 6.25
C LYS A 293 14.37 -6.59 6.65
N THR A 294 14.10 -6.69 7.94
CA THR A 294 12.78 -7.13 8.42
C THR A 294 12.09 -6.12 9.33
N THR A 295 10.76 -6.10 9.26
CA THR A 295 9.87 -5.44 10.21
C THR A 295 8.68 -6.34 10.55
N SER A 296 7.75 -5.91 11.39
CA SER A 296 6.52 -6.64 11.68
C SER A 296 5.39 -5.73 12.15
N LEU A 297 4.19 -6.31 12.33
CA LEU A 297 3.04 -5.62 12.95
C LEU A 297 3.01 -5.74 14.48
N LYS A 298 4.10 -6.18 15.14
CA LYS A 298 4.17 -6.17 16.60
C LYS A 298 4.20 -4.72 17.11
N PRO A 299 3.52 -4.40 18.22
CA PRO A 299 3.48 -3.03 18.74
C PRO A 299 4.85 -2.37 18.91
N LYS A 300 5.86 -3.12 19.35
CA LYS A 300 7.23 -2.62 19.47
C LYS A 300 7.83 -2.14 18.15
N ASP A 301 7.57 -2.87 17.05
CA ASP A 301 8.11 -2.56 15.73
C ASP A 301 7.34 -1.38 15.10
N ILE A 302 6.01 -1.32 15.33
CA ILE A 302 5.17 -0.19 14.94
C ILE A 302 5.69 1.09 15.61
N ILE A 303 5.91 1.06 16.92
CA ILE A 303 6.45 2.22 17.67
C ILE A 303 7.85 2.59 17.16
N ALA A 304 8.70 1.59 16.90
CA ALA A 304 10.04 1.81 16.37
C ALA A 304 9.99 2.52 15.00
N CYS A 305 9.14 2.08 14.08
CA CYS A 305 8.94 2.73 12.79
C CYS A 305 8.49 4.20 12.95
N PHE A 306 7.55 4.47 13.84
CA PHE A 306 7.05 5.83 14.05
C PHE A 306 8.06 6.77 14.74
N LYS A 307 9.04 6.25 15.46
CA LYS A 307 10.12 7.05 16.06
C LYS A 307 11.11 7.57 15.00
N LEU A 308 11.22 6.92 13.86
CA LEU A 308 12.15 7.28 12.80
C LEU A 308 11.60 8.46 11.99
N LYS A 309 12.39 9.55 11.92
CA LYS A 309 11.96 10.78 11.25
C LYS A 309 12.89 11.21 10.13
N VAL A 310 14.20 11.23 10.34
CA VAL A 310 15.17 11.77 9.39
C VAL A 310 16.34 10.81 9.19
N TRP A 311 17.02 10.92 8.04
CA TRP A 311 18.23 10.20 7.73
C TRP A 311 19.45 10.94 8.29
N ASP A 312 20.23 10.27 9.12
CA ASP A 312 21.49 10.77 9.64
C ASP A 312 22.65 10.22 8.78
N TYR A 313 23.28 11.10 8.00
CA TYR A 313 24.37 10.72 7.11
C TYR A 313 25.62 10.23 7.84
N GLU A 314 25.91 10.79 9.02
CA GLU A 314 27.10 10.43 9.79
C GLU A 314 26.93 9.04 10.41
N LYS A 315 25.72 8.74 10.85
CA LYS A 315 25.39 7.45 11.48
C LYS A 315 24.91 6.39 10.50
N GLN A 316 24.70 6.75 9.22
CA GLN A 316 24.16 5.87 8.17
C GLN A 316 22.88 5.14 8.63
N LYS A 317 21.95 5.86 9.26
CA LYS A 317 20.68 5.30 9.76
C LYS A 317 19.60 6.35 9.92
N MET A 318 18.36 5.86 9.95
CA MET A 318 17.22 6.69 10.36
C MET A 318 17.26 6.96 11.86
N VAL A 319 16.97 8.20 12.24
CA VAL A 319 16.92 8.64 13.63
C VAL A 319 15.63 9.40 13.94
N GLY A 320 15.30 9.52 15.22
CA GLY A 320 14.28 10.44 15.72
C GLY A 320 14.73 11.90 15.67
N ILE A 321 13.84 12.79 16.05
CA ILE A 321 14.08 14.26 16.21
C ILE A 321 13.85 14.58 17.67
#